data_90822d2cf5263b29378a501472bacad9
#
_entry.id   90822d2cf5263b29378a501472bacad9
#
_cell.length_a   1.000
_cell.length_b   1.000
_cell.length_c   1.000
_cell.angle_alpha   90.00
_cell.angle_beta   90.00
_cell.angle_gamma   90.00
#
_symmetry.space_group_name_H-M   'P 1'
#
loop_
_entity.id
_entity.type
_entity.pdbx_description
1 polymer ?
#
loop_
_entity_poly.entity_id
_entity_poly.type
_entity_poly.pdbx_seq_one_letter_code
_entity_poly.pdbx_strand_id
1 'polypeptide(L)'
;MDHAVSWFATTFGNKISSEAVTFIVSLLPILECRGGLLLASMLKVNLLKAIPLAILGNILPIPFVLLFMRHILNFMRRFSFFLPLVEWLEKRAQNKSMSLKRGEFWGLLLFVGIPLPGTGGWTGALVASLMEMDFKKAMLAISLGVLLATFIMSVVSYGLLGLLFH
;
A
#
# COMPACT_ATOMS: atom_id res chain seq x y z
N MET A 1 -21.58 7.87 -7.37
CA MET A 1 -20.17 7.62 -7.70
C MET A 1 -19.66 8.52 -8.83
N ASP A 2 -20.56 8.99 -9.68
CA ASP A 2 -20.22 9.80 -10.87
C ASP A 2 -19.68 11.21 -10.55
N HIS A 3 -20.10 11.81 -9.42
CA HIS A 3 -19.63 13.14 -9.02
C HIS A 3 -18.13 13.21 -8.66
N ALA A 4 -17.58 12.18 -8.02
CA ALA A 4 -16.14 12.16 -7.66
C ALA A 4 -15.27 11.91 -8.91
N VAL A 5 -15.72 11.03 -9.79
CA VAL A 5 -15.03 10.74 -11.06
C VAL A 5 -15.12 11.92 -12.01
N SER A 6 -16.31 12.54 -12.14
CA SER A 6 -16.48 13.74 -12.97
C SER A 6 -15.70 14.93 -12.41
N TRP A 7 -15.68 15.14 -11.10
CA TRP A 7 -14.86 16.17 -10.47
C TRP A 7 -13.37 15.95 -10.70
N PHE A 8 -12.89 14.71 -10.56
CA PHE A 8 -11.49 14.35 -10.85
C PHE A 8 -11.16 14.54 -12.35
N ALA A 9 -12.06 14.10 -13.23
CA ALA A 9 -11.88 14.24 -14.68
C ALA A 9 -11.91 15.71 -15.13
N THR A 10 -12.76 16.56 -14.56
CA THR A 10 -12.82 17.99 -14.90
C THR A 10 -11.71 18.81 -14.26
N THR A 11 -11.27 18.46 -13.05
CA THR A 11 -10.22 19.20 -12.35
C THR A 11 -8.82 18.84 -12.85
N PHE A 12 -8.59 17.59 -13.21
CA PHE A 12 -7.28 17.07 -13.59
C PHE A 12 -7.18 16.60 -15.05
N GLY A 13 -8.30 16.30 -15.69
CA GLY A 13 -8.34 15.69 -17.02
C GLY A 13 -7.79 16.56 -18.17
N ASN A 14 -7.71 17.87 -17.98
CA ASN A 14 -7.14 18.78 -18.98
C ASN A 14 -5.64 19.10 -18.76
N LYS A 15 -5.04 18.68 -17.63
CA LYS A 15 -3.65 19.01 -17.30
C LYS A 15 -2.77 17.79 -16.97
N ILE A 16 -3.37 16.65 -16.62
CA ILE A 16 -2.63 15.46 -16.17
C ILE A 16 -3.15 14.25 -16.96
N SER A 17 -2.24 13.45 -17.51
CA SER A 17 -2.62 12.23 -18.23
C SER A 17 -3.25 11.20 -17.29
N SER A 18 -4.14 10.35 -17.82
CA SER A 18 -4.77 9.27 -17.03
C SER A 18 -3.74 8.32 -16.42
N GLU A 19 -2.61 8.13 -17.07
CA GLU A 19 -1.47 7.36 -16.57
C GLU A 19 -0.84 8.03 -15.33
N ALA A 20 -0.63 9.36 -15.38
CA ALA A 20 -0.09 10.10 -14.24
C ALA A 20 -1.04 10.10 -13.05
N VAL A 21 -2.35 10.19 -13.29
CA VAL A 21 -3.37 10.05 -12.24
C VAL A 21 -3.30 8.67 -11.60
N THR A 22 -3.17 7.59 -12.38
CA THR A 22 -3.00 6.22 -11.89
C THR A 22 -1.79 6.11 -10.96
N PHE A 23 -0.65 6.67 -11.37
CA PHE A 23 0.57 6.67 -10.57
C PHE A 23 0.40 7.45 -9.26
N ILE A 24 -0.11 8.69 -9.32
CA ILE A 24 -0.31 9.56 -8.15
C ILE A 24 -1.27 8.92 -7.14
N VAL A 25 -2.38 8.35 -7.62
CA VAL A 25 -3.37 7.70 -6.74
C VAL A 25 -2.77 6.46 -6.08
N SER A 26 -1.92 5.70 -6.81
CA SER A 26 -1.24 4.54 -6.25
C SER A 26 -0.18 4.90 -5.20
N LEU A 27 0.31 6.13 -5.20
CA LEU A 27 1.25 6.65 -4.22
C LEU A 27 0.58 7.02 -2.88
N LEU A 28 -0.74 7.27 -2.89
CA LEU A 28 -1.47 7.70 -1.70
C LEU A 28 -1.67 6.54 -0.71
N PRO A 29 -1.50 6.78 0.61
CA PRO A 29 -1.50 5.72 1.62
C PRO A 29 -2.84 4.99 1.82
N ILE A 30 -3.95 5.59 1.39
CA ILE A 30 -5.30 5.01 1.55
C ILE A 30 -5.72 4.22 0.31
N LEU A 31 -5.39 4.74 -0.88
CA LEU A 31 -5.84 4.20 -2.15
C LEU A 31 -4.89 3.14 -2.71
N GLU A 32 -3.59 3.41 -2.64
CA GLU A 32 -2.53 2.50 -3.05
C GLU A 32 -2.71 1.94 -4.48
N CYS A 33 -2.06 0.84 -4.83
CA CYS A 33 -2.24 0.18 -6.13
C CYS A 33 -3.69 -0.25 -6.40
N ARG A 34 -4.48 -0.48 -5.35
CA ARG A 34 -5.89 -0.89 -5.44
C ARG A 34 -6.76 0.22 -6.01
N GLY A 35 -6.69 1.40 -5.41
CA GLY A 35 -7.39 2.58 -5.91
C GLY A 35 -6.85 3.04 -7.26
N GLY A 36 -5.54 2.96 -7.45
CA GLY A 36 -4.90 3.28 -8.71
C GLY A 36 -5.39 2.42 -9.88
N LEU A 37 -5.49 1.10 -9.70
CA LEU A 37 -5.98 0.18 -10.74
C LEU A 37 -7.48 0.31 -10.99
N LEU A 38 -8.29 0.52 -9.93
CA LEU A 38 -9.71 0.81 -10.09
C LEU A 38 -9.92 2.07 -10.93
N LEU A 39 -9.23 3.14 -10.58
CA LEU A 39 -9.34 4.41 -11.31
C LEU A 39 -8.78 4.29 -12.73
N ALA A 40 -7.66 3.58 -12.93
CA ALA A 40 -7.09 3.31 -14.24
C ALA A 40 -8.09 2.60 -15.16
N SER A 41 -8.81 1.60 -14.65
CA SER A 41 -9.87 0.90 -15.39
C SER A 41 -11.01 1.85 -15.77
N MET A 42 -11.46 2.70 -14.84
CA MET A 42 -12.51 3.70 -15.12
C MET A 42 -12.06 4.76 -16.14
N LEU A 43 -10.80 5.16 -16.10
CA LEU A 43 -10.20 6.11 -17.06
C LEU A 43 -9.76 5.44 -18.38
N LYS A 44 -10.07 4.15 -18.57
CA LYS A 44 -9.74 3.35 -19.77
C LYS A 44 -8.22 3.33 -20.08
N VAL A 45 -7.38 3.40 -19.05
CA VAL A 45 -5.93 3.21 -19.20
C VAL A 45 -5.66 1.76 -19.57
N ASN A 46 -4.78 1.54 -20.54
CA ASN A 46 -4.41 0.19 -20.92
C ASN A 46 -3.78 -0.57 -19.75
N LEU A 47 -4.23 -1.81 -19.49
CA LEU A 47 -3.79 -2.65 -18.39
C LEU A 47 -2.27 -2.81 -18.32
N LEU A 48 -1.60 -2.97 -19.47
CA LEU A 48 -0.15 -3.12 -19.55
C LEU A 48 0.61 -1.87 -19.07
N LYS A 49 -0.01 -0.69 -19.14
CA LYS A 49 0.53 0.55 -18.58
C LYS A 49 0.11 0.77 -17.13
N ALA A 50 -1.12 0.43 -16.80
CA ALA A 50 -1.67 0.62 -15.45
C ALA A 50 -0.94 -0.20 -14.39
N ILE A 51 -0.58 -1.46 -14.69
CA ILE A 51 0.13 -2.36 -13.78
C ILE A 51 1.47 -1.76 -13.32
N PRO A 52 2.44 -1.43 -14.20
CA PRO A 52 3.72 -0.90 -13.77
C PRO A 52 3.59 0.44 -13.05
N LEU A 53 2.67 1.31 -13.48
CA LEU A 53 2.43 2.59 -12.82
C LEU A 53 1.88 2.42 -11.39
N ALA A 54 0.94 1.49 -11.20
CA ALA A 54 0.40 1.19 -9.89
C ALA A 54 1.46 0.56 -8.96
N ILE A 55 2.28 -0.36 -9.46
CA ILE A 55 3.37 -0.97 -8.69
C ILE A 55 4.39 0.08 -8.28
N LEU A 56 4.89 0.88 -9.23
CA LEU A 56 5.88 1.92 -8.97
C LEU A 56 5.34 2.98 -7.99
N GLY A 57 4.11 3.45 -8.19
CA GLY A 57 3.47 4.40 -7.29
C GLY A 57 3.36 3.87 -5.86
N ASN A 58 3.03 2.59 -5.69
CA ASN A 58 2.88 2.01 -4.36
C ASN A 58 4.22 1.66 -3.70
N ILE A 59 5.21 1.16 -4.45
CA ILE A 59 6.51 0.75 -3.89
C ILE A 59 7.40 1.96 -3.56
N LEU A 60 7.33 3.04 -4.35
CA LEU A 60 8.22 4.19 -4.23
C LEU A 60 8.23 4.83 -2.82
N PRO A 61 7.11 5.03 -2.12
CA PRO A 61 7.11 5.60 -0.78
C PRO A 61 7.57 4.62 0.32
N ILE A 62 7.54 3.31 0.09
CA ILE A 62 7.77 2.29 1.12
C ILE A 62 9.14 2.41 1.81
N PRO A 63 10.27 2.60 1.10
CA PRO A 63 11.57 2.78 1.75
C PRO A 63 11.57 3.96 2.73
N PHE A 64 10.94 5.08 2.34
CA PHE A 64 10.83 6.26 3.18
C PHE A 64 9.98 5.98 4.43
N VAL A 65 8.84 5.30 4.25
CA VAL A 65 7.97 4.92 5.37
C VAL A 65 8.72 4.00 6.34
N LEU A 66 9.42 2.98 5.86
CA LEU A 66 10.20 2.06 6.69
C LEU A 66 11.31 2.76 7.47
N LEU A 67 12.05 3.66 6.82
CA LEU A 67 13.15 4.40 7.46
C LEU A 67 12.62 5.47 8.42
N PHE A 68 11.60 6.21 8.00
CA PHE A 68 11.05 7.32 8.76
C PHE A 68 10.29 6.86 9.99
N MET A 69 9.56 5.74 9.89
CA MET A 69 8.82 5.18 11.02
C MET A 69 9.72 4.80 12.19
N ARG A 70 10.89 4.24 11.93
CA ARG A 70 11.89 3.97 12.98
C ARG A 70 12.33 5.26 13.68
N HIS A 71 12.52 6.35 12.95
CA HIS A 71 12.87 7.65 13.50
C HIS A 71 11.71 8.25 14.32
N ILE A 72 10.48 8.13 13.83
CA ILE A 72 9.29 8.59 14.57
C ILE A 72 9.13 7.81 15.88
N LEU A 73 9.20 6.49 15.84
CA LEU A 73 9.08 5.67 17.06
C LEU A 73 10.19 6.01 18.06
N ASN A 74 11.44 6.18 17.61
CA ASN A 74 12.54 6.60 18.47
C ASN A 74 12.35 8.03 19.03
N PHE A 75 11.78 8.93 18.24
CA PHE A 75 11.47 10.28 18.67
C PHE A 75 10.32 10.29 19.70
N MET A 76 9.27 9.49 19.46
CA MET A 76 8.14 9.35 20.39
C MET A 76 8.57 8.78 21.75
N ARG A 77 9.57 7.88 21.78
CA ARG A 77 10.15 7.37 23.04
C ARG A 77 10.78 8.47 23.91
N ARG A 78 11.15 9.62 23.37
CA ARG A 78 11.70 10.76 24.13
C ARG A 78 10.65 11.51 24.94
N PHE A 79 9.37 11.34 24.62
CA PHE A 79 8.28 12.01 25.30
C PHE A 79 7.54 11.00 26.20
N SER A 80 7.56 11.26 27.52
CA SER A 80 6.90 10.39 28.52
C SER A 80 5.43 10.14 28.22
N PHE A 81 4.75 11.06 27.55
CA PHE A 81 3.34 10.95 27.18
C PHE A 81 3.09 9.85 26.14
N PHE A 82 4.02 9.61 25.22
CA PHE A 82 3.89 8.58 24.18
C PHE A 82 4.50 7.25 24.57
N LEU A 83 5.30 7.20 25.64
CA LEU A 83 5.97 5.98 26.09
C LEU A 83 5.01 4.78 26.27
N PRO A 84 3.88 4.92 26.98
CA PRO A 84 2.95 3.80 27.17
C PRO A 84 2.32 3.31 25.86
N LEU A 85 2.11 4.21 24.88
CA LEU A 85 1.60 3.84 23.57
C LEU A 85 2.63 3.04 22.77
N VAL A 86 3.88 3.49 22.77
CA VAL A 86 4.99 2.82 22.07
C VAL A 86 5.24 1.45 22.70
N GLU A 87 5.32 1.35 24.03
CA GLU A 87 5.50 0.08 24.75
C GLU A 87 4.33 -0.89 24.54
N TRP A 88 3.10 -0.39 24.47
CA TRP A 88 1.93 -1.21 24.18
C TRP A 88 1.99 -1.77 22.75
N LEU A 89 2.38 -0.94 21.75
CA LEU A 89 2.55 -1.37 20.38
C LEU A 89 3.68 -2.42 20.26
N GLU A 90 4.81 -2.20 20.94
CA GLU A 90 5.94 -3.12 20.96
C GLU A 90 5.59 -4.44 21.65
N LYS A 91 4.96 -4.41 22.82
CA LYS A 91 4.49 -5.62 23.50
C LYS A 91 3.51 -6.41 22.63
N ARG A 92 2.62 -5.74 21.93
CA ARG A 92 1.67 -6.38 21.03
C ARG A 92 2.36 -6.99 19.80
N ALA A 93 3.38 -6.33 19.29
CA ALA A 93 4.23 -6.85 18.22
C ALA A 93 5.08 -8.03 18.69
N GLN A 94 5.72 -7.92 19.88
CA GLN A 94 6.57 -8.96 20.47
C GLN A 94 5.80 -10.22 20.88
N ASN A 95 4.61 -10.09 21.46
CA ASN A 95 3.76 -11.25 21.81
C ASN A 95 3.32 -12.07 20.60
N LYS A 96 3.25 -11.45 19.42
CA LYS A 96 3.09 -12.17 18.14
C LYS A 96 4.41 -12.68 17.57
N SER A 97 5.56 -12.09 17.91
CA SER A 97 6.84 -12.37 17.26
C SER A 97 7.48 -13.71 17.67
N MET A 98 7.20 -14.25 18.85
CA MET A 98 7.77 -15.54 19.26
C MET A 98 7.26 -16.73 18.42
N SER A 99 6.01 -16.69 17.96
CA SER A 99 5.47 -17.68 17.01
C SER A 99 5.75 -17.31 15.54
N LEU A 100 6.07 -16.05 15.24
CA LEU A 100 6.12 -15.51 13.89
C LEU A 100 7.53 -15.41 13.29
N LYS A 101 8.63 -15.55 14.08
CA LYS A 101 9.99 -15.41 13.53
C LYS A 101 10.30 -16.31 12.34
N ARG A 102 9.62 -17.44 12.18
CA ARG A 102 9.68 -18.28 10.98
C ARG A 102 8.70 -17.87 9.88
N GLY A 103 7.65 -17.09 10.21
CA GLY A 103 6.56 -16.69 9.31
C GLY A 103 6.45 -15.20 9.03
N GLU A 104 7.31 -14.35 9.61
CA GLU A 104 7.24 -12.89 9.49
C GLU A 104 7.18 -12.42 8.03
N PHE A 105 8.05 -12.99 7.21
CA PHE A 105 8.12 -12.67 5.78
C PHE A 105 6.82 -13.03 5.06
N TRP A 106 6.35 -14.26 5.22
CA TRP A 106 5.13 -14.74 4.57
C TRP A 106 3.89 -14.08 5.12
N GLY A 107 3.85 -13.85 6.44
CA GLY A 107 2.77 -13.12 7.11
C GLY A 107 2.65 -11.69 6.58
N LEU A 108 3.75 -10.97 6.46
CA LEU A 108 3.78 -9.62 5.91
C LEU A 108 3.42 -9.60 4.42
N LEU A 109 3.95 -10.55 3.64
CA LEU A 109 3.64 -10.68 2.22
C LEU A 109 2.14 -10.89 2.00
N LEU A 110 1.52 -11.83 2.72
CA LEU A 110 0.09 -12.11 2.60
C LEU A 110 -0.76 -10.95 3.14
N PHE A 111 -0.33 -10.30 4.23
CA PHE A 111 -1.00 -9.12 4.78
C PHE A 111 -1.06 -7.98 3.76
N VAL A 112 0.01 -7.76 3.01
CA VAL A 112 0.06 -6.75 1.96
C VAL A 112 -0.63 -7.25 0.69
N GLY A 113 -0.47 -8.53 0.35
CA GLY A 113 -0.92 -9.11 -0.91
C GLY A 113 -2.42 -9.36 -1.00
N ILE A 114 -3.08 -9.65 0.13
CA ILE A 114 -4.54 -9.85 0.13
C ILE A 114 -5.23 -8.47 0.19
N PRO A 115 -6.05 -8.13 -0.82
CA PRO A 115 -6.66 -6.79 -0.91
C PRO A 115 -7.83 -6.62 0.06
N LEU A 116 -7.54 -6.49 1.36
CA LEU A 116 -8.52 -6.19 2.39
C LEU A 116 -8.46 -4.70 2.79
N PRO A 117 -9.54 -4.11 3.28
CA PRO A 117 -9.52 -2.76 3.83
C PRO A 117 -8.49 -2.63 4.96
N GLY A 118 -7.62 -1.63 4.91
CA GLY A 118 -6.62 -1.37 5.93
C GLY A 118 -5.37 -2.26 5.87
N THR A 119 -5.23 -3.12 4.87
CA THR A 119 -3.97 -3.81 4.54
C THR A 119 -3.29 -3.11 3.35
N GLY A 120 -2.01 -3.33 3.13
CA GLY A 120 -1.32 -2.78 1.96
C GLY A 120 0.14 -2.40 2.23
N GLY A 121 0.79 -1.73 1.27
CA GLY A 121 2.21 -1.41 1.36
C GLY A 121 2.54 -0.45 2.50
N TRP A 122 1.76 0.61 2.68
CA TRP A 122 1.94 1.59 3.75
C TRP A 122 1.75 0.99 5.14
N THR A 123 0.63 0.29 5.34
CA THR A 123 0.33 -0.39 6.61
C THR A 123 1.28 -1.55 6.85
N GLY A 124 1.69 -2.26 5.79
CA GLY A 124 2.72 -3.29 5.85
C GLY A 124 4.07 -2.74 6.31
N ALA A 125 4.48 -1.58 5.81
CA ALA A 125 5.70 -0.90 6.25
C ALA A 125 5.62 -0.47 7.73
N LEU A 126 4.46 0.02 8.17
CA LEU A 126 4.22 0.32 9.59
C LEU A 126 4.37 -0.94 10.45
N VAL A 127 3.69 -2.02 10.08
CA VAL A 127 3.74 -3.31 10.80
C VAL A 127 5.17 -3.86 10.84
N ALA A 128 5.87 -3.86 9.70
CA ALA A 128 7.27 -4.31 9.62
C ALA A 128 8.20 -3.49 10.53
N SER A 129 7.98 -2.17 10.62
CA SER A 129 8.75 -1.28 11.49
C SER A 129 8.49 -1.55 12.97
N LEU A 130 7.23 -1.79 13.34
CA LEU A 130 6.83 -2.15 14.72
C LEU A 130 7.37 -3.53 15.13
N MET A 131 7.46 -4.47 14.17
CA MET A 131 8.04 -5.80 14.40
C MET A 131 9.57 -5.80 14.35
N GLU A 132 10.20 -4.66 14.14
CA GLU A 132 11.66 -4.50 14.00
C GLU A 132 12.26 -5.41 12.90
N MET A 133 11.49 -5.70 11.85
CA MET A 133 11.95 -6.52 10.74
C MET A 133 13.17 -5.88 10.06
N ASP A 134 14.08 -6.73 9.59
CA ASP A 134 15.18 -6.26 8.74
C ASP A 134 14.66 -5.53 7.50
N PHE A 135 15.26 -4.38 7.18
CA PHE A 135 14.82 -3.51 6.09
C PHE A 135 14.71 -4.24 4.76
N LYS A 136 15.71 -5.08 4.42
CA LYS A 136 15.73 -5.80 3.14
C LYS A 136 14.62 -6.86 3.09
N LYS A 137 14.42 -7.57 4.21
CA LYS A 137 13.34 -8.57 4.31
C LYS A 137 11.97 -7.93 4.24
N ALA A 138 11.75 -6.81 4.94
CA ALA A 138 10.51 -6.05 4.91
C ALA A 138 10.22 -5.52 3.49
N MET A 139 11.22 -4.89 2.86
CA MET A 139 11.09 -4.40 1.48
C MET A 139 10.73 -5.50 0.50
N LEU A 140 11.40 -6.66 0.58
CA LEU A 140 11.12 -7.78 -0.31
C LEU A 140 9.72 -8.35 -0.08
N ALA A 141 9.31 -8.56 1.18
CA ALA A 141 7.98 -9.07 1.51
C ALA A 141 6.87 -8.12 1.04
N ILE A 142 7.03 -6.81 1.30
CA ILE A 142 6.06 -5.79 0.87
C ILE A 142 6.01 -5.71 -0.65
N SER A 143 7.15 -5.69 -1.34
CA SER A 143 7.18 -5.62 -2.80
C SER A 143 6.48 -6.82 -3.45
N LEU A 144 6.75 -8.04 -2.98
CA LEU A 144 6.06 -9.25 -3.45
C LEU A 144 4.57 -9.22 -3.10
N GLY A 145 4.21 -8.70 -1.92
CA GLY A 145 2.81 -8.47 -1.53
C GLY A 145 2.11 -7.49 -2.46
N VAL A 146 2.76 -6.37 -2.80
CA VAL A 146 2.21 -5.38 -3.76
C VAL A 146 2.03 -6.00 -5.15
N LEU A 147 2.97 -6.84 -5.61
CA LEU A 147 2.81 -7.57 -6.88
C LEU A 147 1.60 -8.49 -6.85
N LEU A 148 1.42 -9.25 -5.76
CA LEU A 148 0.26 -10.12 -5.57
C LEU A 148 -1.05 -9.32 -5.53
N ALA A 149 -1.10 -8.24 -4.74
CA ALA A 149 -2.25 -7.35 -4.67
C ALA A 149 -2.59 -6.74 -6.03
N THR A 150 -1.58 -6.29 -6.77
CA THR A 150 -1.73 -5.72 -8.11
C THR A 150 -2.30 -6.75 -9.09
N PHE A 151 -1.83 -7.99 -9.04
CA PHE A 151 -2.35 -9.08 -9.86
C PHE A 151 -3.84 -9.33 -9.57
N ILE A 152 -4.20 -9.50 -8.28
CA ILE A 152 -5.60 -9.71 -7.87
C ILE A 152 -6.48 -8.52 -8.29
N MET A 153 -6.02 -7.29 -8.02
CA MET A 153 -6.79 -6.09 -8.37
C MET A 153 -6.88 -5.85 -9.88
N SER A 154 -5.90 -6.28 -10.66
CA SER A 154 -5.99 -6.23 -12.12
C SER A 154 -7.12 -7.10 -12.64
N VAL A 155 -7.25 -8.33 -12.11
CA VAL A 155 -8.36 -9.23 -12.47
C VAL A 155 -9.70 -8.65 -12.03
N VAL A 156 -9.78 -8.09 -10.84
CA VAL A 156 -11.03 -7.49 -10.33
C VAL A 156 -11.40 -6.22 -11.11
N SER A 157 -10.45 -5.31 -11.32
CA SER A 157 -10.73 -3.99 -11.91
C SER A 157 -10.99 -4.06 -13.42
N TYR A 158 -10.24 -4.89 -14.14
CA TYR A 158 -10.37 -5.00 -15.60
C TYR A 158 -11.21 -6.20 -16.05
N GLY A 159 -11.29 -7.28 -15.23
CA GLY A 159 -12.13 -8.42 -15.51
C GLY A 159 -13.60 -8.15 -15.18
N LEU A 160 -13.92 -7.83 -13.92
CA LEU A 160 -15.30 -7.62 -13.47
C LEU A 160 -15.90 -6.31 -14.00
N LEU A 161 -15.13 -5.20 -13.95
CA LEU A 161 -15.63 -3.91 -14.47
C LEU A 161 -15.72 -3.92 -16.00
N GLY A 162 -14.80 -4.61 -16.70
CA GLY A 162 -14.88 -4.79 -18.15
C GLY A 162 -16.16 -5.52 -18.59
N LEU A 163 -16.65 -6.45 -17.79
CA LEU A 163 -17.92 -7.15 -18.03
C LEU A 163 -19.17 -6.31 -17.72
N LEU A 164 -19.05 -5.32 -16.84
CA LEU A 164 -20.18 -4.46 -16.43
C LEU A 164 -20.33 -3.21 -17.31
N PHE A 165 -19.27 -2.79 -18.00
CA PHE A 165 -19.24 -1.55 -18.80
C PHE A 165 -19.03 -1.80 -20.31
N HIS A 166 -19.07 -3.04 -20.76
CA HIS A 166 -19.28 -3.45 -22.15
C HIS A 166 -20.70 -3.97 -22.30
#